data_29fa852dd55e4ae0ad520fc5f9fcf1df
#
_entry.id   29fa852dd55e4ae0ad520fc5f9fcf1df
#
_cell.length_a   1.000
_cell.length_b   1.000
_cell.length_c   1.000
_cell.angle_alpha   90.00
_cell.angle_beta   90.00
_cell.angle_gamma   90.00
#
_symmetry.space_group_name_H-M   'P 1'
#
loop_
_entity.id
_entity.type
_entity.pdbx_description
1 polymer ?
#
loop_
_entity_poly.entity_id
_entity_poly.type
_entity_poly.pdbx_seq_one_letter_code
_entity_poly.pdbx_strand_id
1 'polypeptide(L)'
;MPIYKDEKHNTWYVKLYYTDWTGQKRQKMKRGFKLQRDAKEWESDFLTQQAGESDMKFSALVELFLKDYKSRVRFTSYRMRKQTIEKHILPYWKDTAINKITPASVRKWQQAIIDQEYSESYCFLVHSILAQILNYAVKYYGLKQNPCKLAGAMGKAGVRRLNFWTLEEFRKFLNTVTDPALHTAFQVLFFTGLRIGELQALTLADFDQDNGALLVNKTYQRYGSADHVGPPKSVRGVRSVTLPPFLVDALKEYLTHFYDMQPDDRIFQPVTQSKLQTAIKNGCESTGIKRIRIHELRHPYVKPTTKNL
;
A
#
# COMPACT_ATOMS: atom_id res chain seq x y z
N MET A 1 3.35 -34.03 -38.04
CA MET A 1 4.63 -33.31 -37.84
C MET A 1 4.64 -32.09 -38.74
N PRO A 2 4.94 -30.88 -38.23
CA PRO A 2 4.83 -29.63 -39.00
C PRO A 2 6.10 -29.27 -39.79
N ILE A 3 6.84 -30.24 -40.29
CA ILE A 3 8.07 -30.07 -41.07
C ILE A 3 7.81 -30.46 -42.50
N TYR A 4 8.11 -29.58 -43.45
CA TYR A 4 7.82 -29.72 -44.84
C TYR A 4 9.08 -29.45 -45.69
N LYS A 5 9.20 -30.11 -46.84
CA LYS A 5 10.27 -29.86 -47.80
C LYS A 5 9.84 -28.78 -48.79
N ASP A 6 10.68 -27.79 -48.98
CA ASP A 6 10.54 -26.77 -50.04
C ASP A 6 11.31 -27.25 -51.25
N GLU A 7 10.60 -27.83 -52.20
CA GLU A 7 11.22 -28.45 -53.42
C GLU A 7 11.86 -27.44 -54.34
N LYS A 8 11.37 -26.16 -54.33
CA LYS A 8 11.94 -25.10 -55.17
C LYS A 8 13.33 -24.67 -54.75
N HIS A 9 13.60 -24.69 -53.43
CA HIS A 9 14.84 -24.22 -52.85
C HIS A 9 15.67 -25.36 -52.26
N ASN A 10 15.21 -26.62 -52.39
CA ASN A 10 15.81 -27.81 -51.79
C ASN A 10 16.18 -27.63 -50.31
N THR A 11 15.27 -26.99 -49.56
CA THR A 11 15.42 -26.71 -48.11
C THR A 11 14.21 -27.26 -47.36
N TRP A 12 14.31 -27.25 -46.01
CA TRP A 12 13.21 -27.63 -45.16
C TRP A 12 12.63 -26.40 -44.46
N TYR A 13 11.32 -26.45 -44.15
CA TYR A 13 10.67 -25.41 -43.34
C TYR A 13 9.75 -26.03 -42.31
N VAL A 14 9.57 -25.30 -41.19
CA VAL A 14 8.66 -25.64 -40.11
C VAL A 14 7.47 -24.68 -40.14
N LYS A 15 6.26 -25.26 -40.08
CA LYS A 15 5.01 -24.52 -39.97
C LYS A 15 4.21 -25.15 -38.84
N LEU A 16 4.13 -24.48 -37.70
CA LEU A 16 3.46 -24.96 -36.49
C LEU A 16 2.44 -23.95 -35.94
N TYR A 17 1.47 -24.45 -35.21
CA TYR A 17 0.52 -23.65 -34.46
C TYR A 17 0.84 -23.78 -32.97
N TYR A 18 0.76 -22.67 -32.26
CA TYR A 18 0.93 -22.64 -30.82
C TYR A 18 -0.13 -21.73 -30.21
N THR A 19 -0.44 -21.93 -28.94
CA THR A 19 -1.35 -21.06 -28.21
C THR A 19 -0.52 -19.99 -27.52
N ASP A 20 -0.82 -18.70 -27.81
CA ASP A 20 -0.13 -17.60 -27.16
C ASP A 20 -0.65 -17.42 -25.71
N TRP A 21 -0.04 -16.49 -25.00
CA TRP A 21 -0.38 -16.17 -23.62
C TRP A 21 -1.83 -15.66 -23.44
N THR A 22 -2.52 -15.23 -24.50
CA THR A 22 -3.94 -14.82 -24.48
C THR A 22 -4.89 -16.00 -24.67
N GLY A 23 -4.38 -17.20 -24.91
CA GLY A 23 -5.16 -18.37 -25.25
C GLY A 23 -5.52 -18.47 -26.75
N GLN A 24 -5.03 -17.54 -27.57
CA GLN A 24 -5.28 -17.55 -29.02
C GLN A 24 -4.30 -18.46 -29.76
N LYS A 25 -4.81 -19.20 -30.73
CA LYS A 25 -3.95 -19.98 -31.62
C LYS A 25 -3.22 -19.07 -32.60
N ARG A 26 -1.89 -19.14 -32.60
CA ARG A 26 -0.98 -18.42 -33.50
C ARG A 26 -0.24 -19.38 -34.38
N GLN A 27 0.15 -18.93 -35.59
CA GLN A 27 0.96 -19.69 -36.53
C GLN A 27 2.37 -19.11 -36.54
N LYS A 28 3.38 -20.01 -36.49
CA LYS A 28 4.79 -19.67 -36.69
C LYS A 28 5.31 -20.49 -37.90
N MET A 29 6.06 -19.81 -38.76
CA MET A 29 6.73 -20.47 -39.89
C MET A 29 8.19 -20.01 -39.95
N LYS A 30 9.13 -20.97 -40.11
CA LYS A 30 10.54 -20.69 -40.35
C LYS A 30 11.03 -21.56 -41.47
N ARG A 31 11.71 -20.94 -42.44
CA ARG A 31 12.21 -21.57 -43.68
C ARG A 31 13.73 -21.57 -43.73
N GLY A 32 14.33 -22.33 -44.68
CA GLY A 32 15.74 -22.25 -45.01
C GLY A 32 16.64 -23.21 -44.24
N PHE A 33 16.08 -24.28 -43.65
CA PHE A 33 16.90 -25.32 -43.03
C PHE A 33 17.51 -26.23 -44.12
N LYS A 34 18.83 -26.47 -44.10
CA LYS A 34 19.52 -27.33 -45.03
C LYS A 34 19.19 -28.81 -44.78
N LEU A 35 19.02 -29.21 -43.56
CA LEU A 35 18.74 -30.57 -43.13
C LEU A 35 17.41 -30.66 -42.38
N GLN A 36 16.69 -31.77 -42.55
CA GLN A 36 15.45 -32.05 -41.82
C GLN A 36 15.69 -32.11 -40.29
N ARG A 37 16.86 -32.61 -39.87
CA ARG A 37 17.25 -32.69 -38.45
C ARG A 37 17.29 -31.30 -37.80
N ASP A 38 17.86 -30.31 -38.48
CA ASP A 38 17.97 -28.94 -37.98
C ASP A 38 16.59 -28.30 -37.87
N ALA A 39 15.68 -28.59 -38.78
CA ALA A 39 14.28 -28.17 -38.73
C ALA A 39 13.55 -28.80 -37.52
N LYS A 40 13.82 -30.08 -37.23
CA LYS A 40 13.21 -30.83 -36.12
C LYS A 40 13.75 -30.34 -34.74
N GLU A 41 15.06 -30.07 -34.67
CA GLU A 41 15.70 -29.51 -33.49
C GLU A 41 15.14 -28.12 -33.19
N TRP A 42 15.07 -27.26 -34.20
CA TRP A 42 14.47 -25.93 -34.04
C TRP A 42 12.99 -26.00 -33.63
N GLU A 43 12.19 -26.93 -34.15
CA GLU A 43 10.79 -27.15 -33.74
C GLU A 43 10.72 -27.52 -32.25
N SER A 44 11.52 -28.50 -31.83
CA SER A 44 11.59 -28.95 -30.44
C SER A 44 12.01 -27.81 -29.49
N ASP A 45 13.02 -27.05 -29.85
CA ASP A 45 13.52 -25.90 -29.09
C ASP A 45 12.44 -24.80 -29.01
N PHE A 46 11.79 -24.49 -30.14
CA PHE A 46 10.73 -23.51 -30.19
C PHE A 46 9.55 -23.92 -29.31
N LEU A 47 9.09 -25.17 -29.37
CA LEU A 47 7.99 -25.66 -28.52
C LEU A 47 8.38 -25.70 -27.06
N THR A 48 9.62 -26.05 -26.74
CA THR A 48 10.17 -26.05 -25.39
C THR A 48 10.30 -24.62 -24.85
N GLN A 49 10.72 -23.67 -25.66
CA GLN A 49 10.78 -22.26 -25.33
C GLN A 49 9.36 -21.69 -25.16
N GLN A 50 8.42 -21.99 -26.06
CA GLN A 50 7.02 -21.54 -25.97
C GLN A 50 6.31 -22.10 -24.73
N ALA A 51 6.59 -23.33 -24.35
CA ALA A 51 6.06 -23.93 -23.14
C ALA A 51 6.60 -23.24 -21.84
N GLY A 52 7.62 -22.40 -21.96
CA GLY A 52 8.27 -21.73 -20.84
C GLY A 52 8.49 -20.22 -20.96
N GLU A 53 8.13 -19.60 -22.11
CA GLU A 53 8.40 -18.18 -22.34
C GLU A 53 7.13 -17.41 -22.71
N SER A 54 6.66 -16.61 -21.77
CA SER A 54 5.60 -15.65 -22.03
C SER A 54 6.17 -14.40 -22.71
N ASP A 55 5.88 -14.21 -24.00
CA ASP A 55 6.19 -12.99 -24.76
C ASP A 55 5.32 -11.78 -24.37
N MET A 56 4.55 -11.94 -23.29
CA MET A 56 3.69 -10.90 -22.77
C MET A 56 4.50 -9.65 -22.40
N LYS A 57 4.06 -8.47 -22.85
CA LYS A 57 4.62 -7.21 -22.39
C LYS A 57 4.34 -7.00 -20.91
N PHE A 58 5.31 -6.42 -20.20
CA PHE A 58 5.17 -6.13 -18.78
C PHE A 58 3.99 -5.19 -18.49
N SER A 59 3.67 -4.25 -19.38
CA SER A 59 2.47 -3.38 -19.25
C SER A 59 1.17 -4.19 -19.21
N ALA A 60 1.01 -5.19 -20.08
CA ALA A 60 -0.16 -6.06 -20.09
C ALA A 60 -0.25 -6.90 -18.80
N LEU A 61 0.88 -7.42 -18.32
CA LEU A 61 0.94 -8.11 -17.02
C LEU A 61 0.49 -7.21 -15.88
N VAL A 62 0.94 -5.95 -15.86
CA VAL A 62 0.57 -4.98 -14.82
C VAL A 62 -0.93 -4.68 -14.85
N GLU A 63 -1.54 -4.54 -16.02
CA GLU A 63 -3.00 -4.33 -16.15
C GLU A 63 -3.79 -5.50 -15.57
N LEU A 64 -3.40 -6.73 -15.91
CA LEU A 64 -4.02 -7.94 -15.38
C LEU A 64 -3.83 -8.06 -13.86
N PHE A 65 -2.62 -7.80 -13.37
CA PHE A 65 -2.32 -7.79 -11.95
C PHE A 65 -3.16 -6.74 -11.20
N LEU A 66 -3.26 -5.52 -11.72
CA LEU A 66 -4.02 -4.44 -11.09
C LEU A 66 -5.53 -4.72 -11.11
N LYS A 67 -6.05 -5.34 -12.17
CA LYS A 67 -7.46 -5.77 -12.25
C LYS A 67 -7.79 -6.79 -11.17
N ASP A 68 -6.97 -7.83 -11.05
CA ASP A 68 -7.10 -8.86 -10.02
C ASP A 68 -6.90 -8.29 -8.60
N TYR A 69 -5.89 -7.44 -8.41
CA TYR A 69 -5.57 -6.83 -7.12
C TYR A 69 -6.69 -5.91 -6.62
N LYS A 70 -7.35 -5.15 -7.51
CA LYS A 70 -8.43 -4.22 -7.18
C LYS A 70 -9.60 -4.89 -6.46
N SER A 71 -9.96 -6.11 -6.84
CA SER A 71 -11.07 -6.87 -6.24
C SER A 71 -10.77 -7.40 -4.83
N ARG A 72 -9.47 -7.48 -4.45
CA ARG A 72 -9.02 -8.13 -3.21
C ARG A 72 -8.59 -7.16 -2.11
N VAL A 73 -8.46 -5.88 -2.44
CA VAL A 73 -7.92 -4.91 -1.49
C VAL A 73 -8.78 -3.65 -1.39
N ARG A 74 -8.59 -2.89 -0.31
CA ARG A 74 -9.24 -1.60 -0.14
C ARG A 74 -8.73 -0.59 -1.17
N PHE A 75 -9.58 0.34 -1.54
CA PHE A 75 -9.31 1.39 -2.52
C PHE A 75 -7.98 2.14 -2.26
N THR A 76 -7.69 2.48 -1.00
CA THR A 76 -6.42 3.14 -0.64
C THR A 76 -5.18 2.32 -0.97
N SER A 77 -5.21 1.02 -0.67
CA SER A 77 -4.10 0.11 -0.96
C SER A 77 -3.91 -0.06 -2.47
N TYR A 78 -5.02 -0.17 -3.20
CA TYR A 78 -4.99 -0.21 -4.66
C TYR A 78 -4.41 1.06 -5.26
N ARG A 79 -4.90 2.24 -4.86
CA ARG A 79 -4.44 3.53 -5.36
C ARG A 79 -2.95 3.74 -5.12
N MET A 80 -2.49 3.53 -3.89
CA MET A 80 -1.07 3.67 -3.53
C MET A 80 -0.20 2.73 -4.38
N ARG A 81 -0.62 1.47 -4.53
CA ARG A 81 0.12 0.49 -5.32
C ARG A 81 0.18 0.86 -6.79
N LYS A 82 -0.95 1.28 -7.38
CA LYS A 82 -1.03 1.74 -8.75
C LYS A 82 -0.08 2.92 -8.99
N GLN A 83 -0.12 3.96 -8.14
CA GLN A 83 0.77 5.11 -8.23
C GLN A 83 2.26 4.72 -8.13
N THR A 84 2.61 3.79 -7.23
CA THR A 84 3.99 3.32 -7.10
C THR A 84 4.45 2.58 -8.35
N ILE A 85 3.59 1.74 -8.94
CA ILE A 85 3.87 1.01 -10.18
C ILE A 85 4.07 1.99 -11.34
N GLU A 86 3.17 2.95 -11.52
CA GLU A 86 3.21 3.95 -12.60
C GLU A 86 4.45 4.85 -12.50
N LYS A 87 4.85 5.21 -11.28
CA LYS A 87 5.97 6.12 -11.06
C LYS A 87 7.34 5.42 -11.13
N HIS A 88 7.48 4.22 -10.58
CA HIS A 88 8.80 3.62 -10.31
C HIS A 88 9.07 2.33 -11.07
N ILE A 89 8.05 1.66 -11.62
CA ILE A 89 8.19 0.34 -12.20
C ILE A 89 7.93 0.38 -13.72
N LEU A 90 6.77 0.85 -14.13
CA LEU A 90 6.39 0.91 -15.54
C LEU A 90 7.38 1.66 -16.43
N PRO A 91 7.99 2.80 -16.05
CA PRO A 91 8.92 3.52 -16.92
C PRO A 91 10.10 2.69 -17.40
N TYR A 92 10.50 1.65 -16.65
CA TYR A 92 11.65 0.81 -16.97
C TYR A 92 11.32 -0.37 -17.88
N TRP A 93 10.11 -0.94 -17.77
CA TRP A 93 9.80 -2.21 -18.45
C TRP A 93 8.48 -2.21 -19.22
N LYS A 94 7.81 -1.09 -19.40
CA LYS A 94 6.49 -1.01 -20.04
C LYS A 94 6.37 -1.89 -21.29
N ASP A 95 7.36 -1.82 -22.18
CA ASP A 95 7.38 -2.52 -23.47
C ASP A 95 8.27 -3.77 -23.50
N THR A 96 8.87 -4.13 -22.38
CA THR A 96 9.73 -5.30 -22.27
C THR A 96 8.89 -6.56 -22.09
N ALA A 97 9.22 -7.62 -22.82
CA ALA A 97 8.63 -8.93 -22.58
C ALA A 97 9.06 -9.48 -21.22
N ILE A 98 8.13 -10.09 -20.46
CA ILE A 98 8.39 -10.52 -19.08
C ILE A 98 9.51 -11.56 -18.96
N ASN A 99 9.69 -12.41 -19.99
CA ASN A 99 10.75 -13.40 -20.07
C ASN A 99 12.14 -12.78 -20.28
N LYS A 100 12.22 -11.51 -20.72
CA LYS A 100 13.47 -10.76 -20.92
C LYS A 100 13.89 -9.96 -19.71
N ILE A 101 13.07 -9.92 -18.64
CA ILE A 101 13.45 -9.30 -17.37
C ILE A 101 14.41 -10.24 -16.63
N THR A 102 15.68 -9.89 -16.60
CA THR A 102 16.76 -10.69 -15.99
C THR A 102 17.11 -10.17 -14.60
N PRO A 103 17.76 -10.98 -13.74
CA PRO A 103 18.30 -10.50 -12.46
C PRO A 103 19.23 -9.30 -12.62
N ALA A 104 20.03 -9.26 -13.69
CA ALA A 104 20.91 -8.14 -14.00
C ALA A 104 20.14 -6.85 -14.31
N SER A 105 19.06 -6.94 -15.11
CA SER A 105 18.20 -5.78 -15.38
C SER A 105 17.47 -5.29 -14.13
N VAL A 106 17.06 -6.20 -13.24
CA VAL A 106 16.49 -5.84 -11.93
C VAL A 106 17.52 -5.11 -11.05
N ARG A 107 18.77 -5.58 -11.01
CA ARG A 107 19.86 -4.90 -10.28
C ARG A 107 20.10 -3.49 -10.80
N LYS A 108 20.16 -3.32 -12.12
CA LYS A 108 20.32 -2.00 -12.75
C LYS A 108 19.18 -1.05 -12.36
N TRP A 109 17.94 -1.55 -12.36
CA TRP A 109 16.79 -0.77 -11.90
C TRP A 109 16.84 -0.44 -10.41
N GLN A 110 17.25 -1.40 -9.56
CA GLN A 110 17.42 -1.15 -8.12
C GLN A 110 18.39 0.00 -7.88
N GLN A 111 19.53 0.02 -8.60
CA GLN A 111 20.50 1.10 -8.48
C GLN A 111 19.87 2.44 -8.87
N ALA A 112 19.14 2.50 -9.98
CA ALA A 112 18.47 3.73 -10.42
C ALA A 112 17.40 4.25 -9.45
N ILE A 113 16.78 3.37 -8.64
CA ILE A 113 15.87 3.77 -7.56
C ILE A 113 16.63 4.25 -6.33
N ILE A 114 17.75 3.60 -5.98
CA ILE A 114 18.62 3.99 -4.85
C ILE A 114 19.21 5.38 -5.10
N ASP A 115 19.64 5.65 -6.32
CA ASP A 115 20.23 6.95 -6.73
C ASP A 115 19.23 8.13 -6.61
N GLN A 116 17.94 7.85 -6.43
CA GLN A 116 16.91 8.87 -6.12
C GLN A 116 16.81 9.20 -4.63
N GLU A 117 17.73 8.67 -3.80
CA GLU A 117 17.85 8.97 -2.36
C GLU A 117 16.58 8.71 -1.53
N TYR A 118 15.73 7.78 -1.96
CA TYR A 118 14.59 7.36 -1.15
C TYR A 118 15.05 6.60 0.11
N SER A 119 14.21 6.63 1.15
CA SER A 119 14.47 5.85 2.35
C SER A 119 14.56 4.34 2.05
N GLU A 120 15.41 3.61 2.79
CA GLU A 120 15.57 2.15 2.63
C GLU A 120 14.21 1.41 2.69
N SER A 121 13.32 1.82 3.60
CA SER A 121 11.99 1.23 3.72
C SER A 121 11.11 1.47 2.50
N TYR A 122 11.27 2.62 1.84
CA TYR A 122 10.54 2.90 0.61
C TYR A 122 11.10 2.12 -0.58
N CYS A 123 12.43 2.04 -0.69
CA CYS A 123 13.10 1.18 -1.67
C CYS A 123 12.65 -0.29 -1.51
N PHE A 124 12.62 -0.80 -0.28
CA PHE A 124 12.11 -2.14 0.02
C PHE A 124 10.65 -2.32 -0.41
N LEU A 125 9.78 -1.33 -0.16
CA LEU A 125 8.39 -1.36 -0.60
C LEU A 125 8.28 -1.44 -2.13
N VAL A 126 8.99 -0.58 -2.85
CA VAL A 126 8.98 -0.52 -4.32
C VAL A 126 9.45 -1.86 -4.92
N HIS A 127 10.56 -2.40 -4.39
CA HIS A 127 11.06 -3.72 -4.80
C HIS A 127 10.05 -4.85 -4.54
N SER A 128 9.41 -4.83 -3.37
CA SER A 128 8.40 -5.83 -2.99
C SER A 128 7.20 -5.83 -3.94
N ILE A 129 6.82 -4.66 -4.45
CA ILE A 129 5.73 -4.54 -5.44
C ILE A 129 6.12 -5.18 -6.77
N LEU A 130 7.34 -4.91 -7.28
CA LEU A 130 7.83 -5.56 -8.49
C LEU A 130 7.90 -7.09 -8.31
N ALA A 131 8.44 -7.54 -7.18
CA ALA A 131 8.51 -8.97 -6.87
C ALA A 131 7.13 -9.64 -6.84
N GLN A 132 6.09 -8.95 -6.34
CA GLN A 132 4.71 -9.46 -6.35
C GLN A 132 4.13 -9.57 -7.75
N ILE A 133 4.37 -8.59 -8.63
CA ILE A 133 3.93 -8.62 -10.03
C ILE A 133 4.59 -9.80 -10.77
N LEU A 134 5.90 -9.99 -10.58
CA LEU A 134 6.61 -11.09 -11.22
C LEU A 134 6.28 -12.46 -10.60
N ASN A 135 5.95 -12.55 -9.31
CA ASN A 135 5.37 -13.77 -8.73
C ASN A 135 3.99 -14.10 -9.33
N TYR A 136 3.19 -13.08 -9.63
CA TYR A 136 1.92 -13.26 -10.33
C TYR A 136 2.13 -13.82 -11.74
N ALA A 137 3.18 -13.35 -12.44
CA ALA A 137 3.58 -13.92 -13.73
C ALA A 137 4.05 -15.38 -13.63
N VAL A 138 4.83 -15.71 -12.60
CA VAL A 138 5.25 -17.11 -12.34
C VAL A 138 4.05 -18.00 -12.10
N LYS A 139 3.06 -17.51 -11.32
CA LYS A 139 1.89 -18.31 -10.95
C LYS A 139 0.89 -18.54 -12.10
N TYR A 140 0.68 -17.53 -12.95
CA TYR A 140 -0.44 -17.53 -13.91
C TYR A 140 -0.04 -17.38 -15.37
N TYR A 141 1.19 -16.95 -15.68
CA TYR A 141 1.60 -16.58 -17.04
C TYR A 141 2.92 -17.23 -17.49
N GLY A 142 3.29 -18.35 -16.92
CA GLY A 142 4.37 -19.21 -17.39
C GLY A 142 5.79 -18.64 -17.24
N LEU A 143 6.00 -17.59 -16.44
CA LEU A 143 7.34 -17.15 -16.10
C LEU A 143 8.02 -18.22 -15.24
N LYS A 144 9.17 -18.78 -15.68
CA LYS A 144 9.84 -19.90 -15.00
C LYS A 144 10.21 -19.61 -13.54
N GLN A 145 10.75 -18.42 -13.30
CA GLN A 145 11.14 -17.98 -11.97
C GLN A 145 11.13 -16.47 -11.86
N ASN A 146 10.99 -15.96 -10.63
CA ASN A 146 10.99 -14.53 -10.38
C ASN A 146 12.43 -13.98 -10.32
N PRO A 147 12.84 -13.12 -11.28
CA PRO A 147 14.19 -12.56 -11.30
C PRO A 147 14.51 -11.67 -10.10
N CYS A 148 13.51 -11.10 -9.41
CA CYS A 148 13.73 -10.34 -8.18
C CYS A 148 14.29 -11.19 -7.04
N LYS A 149 13.95 -12.49 -6.98
CA LYS A 149 14.49 -13.39 -5.96
C LYS A 149 15.99 -13.61 -6.14
N LEU A 150 16.43 -13.73 -7.39
CA LEU A 150 17.85 -13.90 -7.72
C LEU A 150 18.65 -12.59 -7.59
N ALA A 151 18.01 -11.46 -7.93
CA ALA A 151 18.62 -10.14 -7.77
C ALA A 151 18.85 -9.76 -6.30
N GLY A 152 18.07 -10.33 -5.39
CA GLY A 152 18.10 -9.98 -3.98
C GLY A 152 17.28 -8.71 -3.67
N ALA A 153 17.07 -8.44 -2.39
CA ALA A 153 16.26 -7.31 -1.92
C ALA A 153 16.94 -5.96 -2.18
N MET A 154 16.15 -4.90 -2.25
CA MET A 154 16.59 -3.50 -2.29
C MET A 154 16.10 -2.81 -1.00
N GLY A 155 17.04 -2.26 -0.22
CA GLY A 155 16.73 -1.65 1.07
C GLY A 155 16.36 -2.67 2.17
N LYS A 156 15.96 -2.17 3.32
CA LYS A 156 15.56 -2.98 4.48
C LYS A 156 14.21 -2.50 5.00
N ALA A 157 13.40 -3.44 5.50
CA ALA A 157 12.23 -3.07 6.29
C ALA A 157 12.70 -2.25 7.50
N GLY A 158 12.20 -1.02 7.62
CA GLY A 158 12.63 -0.14 8.70
C GLY A 158 12.28 -0.72 10.07
N VAL A 159 13.23 -0.71 10.98
CA VAL A 159 12.98 -0.97 12.40
C VAL A 159 12.24 0.26 12.95
N ARG A 160 10.99 0.06 13.39
CA ARG A 160 10.23 1.13 14.05
C ARG A 160 10.82 1.36 15.43
N ARG A 161 11.53 2.45 15.63
CA ARG A 161 11.75 2.98 16.98
C ARG A 161 10.42 3.54 17.47
N LEU A 162 9.94 3.04 18.60
CA LEU A 162 8.76 3.61 19.27
C LEU A 162 9.17 4.98 19.82
N ASN A 163 8.56 6.01 19.27
CA ASN A 163 8.71 7.38 19.73
C ASN A 163 7.37 7.82 20.31
N PHE A 164 7.34 8.22 21.56
CA PHE A 164 6.12 8.61 22.26
C PHE A 164 6.43 9.70 23.27
N TRP A 165 5.43 10.44 23.68
CA TRP A 165 5.52 11.40 24.78
C TRP A 165 5.13 10.76 26.10
N THR A 166 5.81 11.18 27.18
CA THR A 166 5.34 10.97 28.55
C THR A 166 4.12 11.85 28.82
N LEU A 167 3.42 11.60 29.91
CA LEU A 167 2.29 12.45 30.31
C LEU A 167 2.72 13.91 30.55
N GLU A 168 3.91 14.12 31.10
CA GLU A 168 4.47 15.46 31.33
C GLU A 168 4.79 16.18 30.00
N GLU A 169 5.42 15.48 29.05
CA GLU A 169 5.69 16.04 27.72
C GLU A 169 4.37 16.36 26.98
N PHE A 170 3.36 15.49 27.11
CA PHE A 170 2.05 15.74 26.53
C PHE A 170 1.35 16.97 27.15
N ARG A 171 1.39 17.11 28.50
CA ARG A 171 0.84 18.30 29.19
C ARG A 171 1.53 19.58 28.76
N LYS A 172 2.88 19.57 28.67
CA LYS A 172 3.65 20.73 28.17
C LYS A 172 3.23 21.14 26.78
N PHE A 173 3.07 20.15 25.90
CA PHE A 173 2.57 20.38 24.55
C PHE A 173 1.13 20.92 24.54
N LEU A 174 0.22 20.27 25.28
CA LEU A 174 -1.20 20.61 25.29
C LEU A 174 -1.46 22.06 25.70
N ASN A 175 -0.67 22.59 26.64
CA ASN A 175 -0.74 23.98 27.07
C ASN A 175 -0.41 24.99 25.96
N THR A 176 0.20 24.59 24.86
CA THR A 176 0.46 25.44 23.68
C THR A 176 -0.68 25.45 22.67
N VAL A 177 -1.68 24.56 22.84
CA VAL A 177 -2.79 24.43 21.90
C VAL A 177 -3.98 25.27 22.38
N THR A 178 -4.21 26.39 21.70
CA THR A 178 -5.28 27.32 22.03
C THR A 178 -6.60 27.08 21.35
N ASP A 179 -6.59 26.35 20.20
CA ASP A 179 -7.81 25.97 19.46
C ASP A 179 -8.56 24.88 20.24
N PRO A 180 -9.80 25.11 20.71
CA PRO A 180 -10.55 24.15 21.51
C PRO A 180 -10.77 22.80 20.81
N ALA A 181 -11.00 22.82 19.48
CA ALA A 181 -11.19 21.60 18.71
C ALA A 181 -9.91 20.74 18.65
N LEU A 182 -8.75 21.37 18.44
CA LEU A 182 -7.47 20.67 18.46
C LEU A 182 -7.09 20.21 19.85
N HIS A 183 -7.32 21.04 20.87
CA HIS A 183 -7.02 20.72 22.28
C HIS A 183 -7.77 19.46 22.72
N THR A 184 -9.09 19.42 22.53
CA THR A 184 -9.93 18.26 22.88
C THR A 184 -9.58 17.04 22.00
N ALA A 185 -9.31 17.23 20.70
CA ALA A 185 -8.89 16.16 19.82
C ALA A 185 -7.58 15.49 20.27
N PHE A 186 -6.58 16.27 20.71
CA PHE A 186 -5.33 15.74 21.25
C PHE A 186 -5.53 14.98 22.55
N GLN A 187 -6.39 15.46 23.46
CA GLN A 187 -6.74 14.73 24.68
C GLN A 187 -7.39 13.38 24.35
N VAL A 188 -8.38 13.36 23.44
CA VAL A 188 -9.02 12.11 23.02
C VAL A 188 -8.00 11.16 22.41
N LEU A 189 -7.14 11.62 21.46
CA LEU A 189 -6.12 10.78 20.83
C LEU A 189 -5.14 10.19 21.86
N PHE A 190 -4.69 10.98 22.82
CA PHE A 190 -3.68 10.56 23.80
C PHE A 190 -4.25 9.57 24.82
N PHE A 191 -5.41 9.88 25.41
CA PHE A 191 -5.99 9.06 26.48
C PHE A 191 -6.77 7.83 26.01
N THR A 192 -7.27 7.83 24.77
CA THR A 192 -8.02 6.69 24.23
C THR A 192 -7.22 5.81 23.27
N GLY A 193 -6.11 6.32 22.74
CA GLY A 193 -5.33 5.64 21.71
C GLY A 193 -6.08 5.43 20.38
N LEU A 194 -7.07 6.27 20.07
CA LEU A 194 -7.77 6.24 18.78
C LEU A 194 -6.82 6.53 17.62
N ARG A 195 -7.12 5.95 16.45
CA ARG A 195 -6.49 6.39 15.22
C ARG A 195 -7.10 7.72 14.76
N ILE A 196 -6.32 8.56 14.08
CA ILE A 196 -6.83 9.85 13.58
C ILE A 196 -8.11 9.69 12.73
N GLY A 197 -8.18 8.68 11.87
CA GLY A 197 -9.39 8.43 11.08
C GLY A 197 -10.57 7.93 11.90
N GLU A 198 -10.34 7.28 13.04
CA GLU A 198 -11.39 6.90 14.00
C GLU A 198 -11.90 8.15 14.72
N LEU A 199 -11.00 9.01 15.22
CA LEU A 199 -11.36 10.30 15.83
C LEU A 199 -12.21 11.16 14.88
N GLN A 200 -11.74 11.34 13.64
CA GLN A 200 -12.43 12.17 12.65
C GLN A 200 -13.79 11.60 12.20
N ALA A 201 -14.03 10.31 12.42
CA ALA A 201 -15.27 9.65 12.09
C ALA A 201 -16.30 9.70 13.24
N LEU A 202 -15.87 10.04 14.47
CA LEU A 202 -16.79 10.11 15.63
C LEU A 202 -17.92 11.09 15.39
N THR A 203 -19.15 10.61 15.60
CA THR A 203 -20.36 11.42 15.57
C THR A 203 -20.93 11.61 16.98
N LEU A 204 -21.87 12.53 17.14
CA LEU A 204 -22.50 12.74 18.43
C LEU A 204 -23.15 11.46 18.97
N ALA A 205 -23.78 10.64 18.11
CA ALA A 205 -24.35 9.35 18.50
C ALA A 205 -23.31 8.31 18.98
N ASP A 206 -22.03 8.48 18.66
CA ASP A 206 -20.97 7.59 19.15
C ASP A 206 -20.50 7.94 20.57
N PHE A 207 -20.90 9.07 21.12
CA PHE A 207 -20.54 9.49 22.47
C PHE A 207 -21.65 9.20 23.45
N ASP A 208 -21.50 8.11 24.21
CA ASP A 208 -22.37 7.77 25.33
C ASP A 208 -21.95 8.65 26.54
N GLN A 209 -22.70 9.73 26.74
CA GLN A 209 -22.43 10.72 27.77
C GLN A 209 -22.73 10.22 29.18
N ASP A 210 -23.64 9.28 29.33
CA ASP A 210 -24.11 8.74 30.61
C ASP A 210 -23.11 7.70 31.14
N ASN A 211 -22.65 6.82 30.27
CA ASN A 211 -21.67 5.79 30.62
C ASN A 211 -20.21 6.23 30.40
N GLY A 212 -20.00 7.44 29.90
CA GLY A 212 -18.66 7.98 29.65
C GLY A 212 -17.87 7.13 28.66
N ALA A 213 -18.45 6.80 27.49
CA ALA A 213 -17.84 5.90 26.54
C ALA A 213 -17.90 6.43 25.10
N LEU A 214 -16.94 6.03 24.27
CA LEU A 214 -16.93 6.28 22.81
C LEU A 214 -17.08 4.96 22.06
N LEU A 215 -18.06 4.87 21.16
CA LEU A 215 -18.22 3.77 20.23
C LEU A 215 -17.36 4.00 18.98
N VAL A 216 -16.35 3.17 18.78
CA VAL A 216 -15.47 3.21 17.61
C VAL A 216 -15.94 2.14 16.63
N ASN A 217 -16.70 2.49 15.61
CA ASN A 217 -17.27 1.57 14.63
C ASN A 217 -17.01 1.97 13.18
N LYS A 218 -16.39 3.13 12.95
CA LYS A 218 -16.14 3.70 11.63
C LYS A 218 -14.80 4.44 11.57
N THR A 219 -14.32 4.72 10.37
CA THR A 219 -13.11 5.50 10.11
C THR A 219 -13.34 6.45 8.95
N TYR A 220 -12.85 7.66 9.10
CA TYR A 220 -12.92 8.70 8.08
C TYR A 220 -11.61 8.76 7.30
N GLN A 221 -11.73 8.98 5.99
CA GLN A 221 -10.62 9.28 5.09
C GLN A 221 -11.08 10.28 4.03
N ARG A 222 -10.20 11.19 3.63
CA ARG A 222 -10.46 12.13 2.56
C ARG A 222 -9.61 11.81 1.33
N TYR A 223 -10.27 11.72 0.17
CA TYR A 223 -9.61 11.46 -1.12
C TYR A 223 -9.89 12.61 -2.07
N GLY A 224 -8.89 13.49 -2.27
CA GLY A 224 -9.10 14.73 -3.01
C GLY A 224 -10.13 15.61 -2.30
N SER A 225 -11.27 15.89 -2.96
CA SER A 225 -12.39 16.64 -2.40
C SER A 225 -13.46 15.77 -1.75
N ALA A 226 -13.41 14.44 -1.90
CA ALA A 226 -14.46 13.54 -1.43
C ALA A 226 -14.14 12.99 -0.03
N ASP A 227 -15.11 13.10 0.88
CA ASP A 227 -15.11 12.50 2.20
C ASP A 227 -15.57 11.04 2.12
N HIS A 228 -14.90 10.16 2.82
CA HIS A 228 -15.19 8.73 2.83
C HIS A 228 -15.22 8.23 4.27
N VAL A 229 -16.40 7.79 4.71
CA VAL A 229 -16.60 7.11 5.99
C VAL A 229 -16.85 5.63 5.70
N GLY A 230 -16.10 4.77 6.37
CA GLY A 230 -16.23 3.33 6.16
C GLY A 230 -15.90 2.54 7.43
N PRO A 231 -16.08 1.21 7.40
CA PRO A 231 -15.81 0.36 8.55
C PRO A 231 -14.32 0.39 8.93
N PRO A 232 -13.97 0.08 10.19
CA PRO A 232 -12.59 -0.05 10.66
C PRO A 232 -11.80 -1.06 9.82
N LYS A 233 -10.46 -0.98 9.90
CA LYS A 233 -9.56 -1.86 9.11
C LYS A 233 -9.76 -3.36 9.38
N SER A 234 -10.25 -3.73 10.55
CA SER A 234 -10.54 -5.11 10.95
C SER A 234 -11.78 -5.15 11.82
N VAL A 235 -12.42 -6.32 11.92
CA VAL A 235 -13.59 -6.55 12.80
C VAL A 235 -13.28 -6.19 14.26
N ARG A 236 -12.08 -6.49 14.74
CA ARG A 236 -11.60 -6.11 16.08
C ARG A 236 -11.42 -4.58 16.25
N GLY A 237 -11.58 -3.80 15.19
CA GLY A 237 -11.56 -2.34 15.24
C GLY A 237 -12.84 -1.75 15.81
N VAL A 238 -13.96 -2.49 15.77
CA VAL A 238 -15.22 -2.09 16.41
C VAL A 238 -15.08 -2.36 17.92
N ARG A 239 -15.18 -1.31 18.71
CA ARG A 239 -15.00 -1.38 20.16
C ARG A 239 -15.63 -0.18 20.85
N SER A 240 -16.00 -0.35 22.11
CA SER A 240 -16.28 0.74 23.03
C SER A 240 -15.00 1.08 23.81
N VAL A 241 -14.77 2.38 24.03
CA VAL A 241 -13.62 2.91 24.80
C VAL A 241 -14.16 3.74 25.94
N THR A 242 -13.98 3.26 27.18
CA THR A 242 -14.34 4.02 28.38
C THR A 242 -13.41 5.21 28.54
N LEU A 243 -13.98 6.36 28.83
CA LEU A 243 -13.26 7.61 29.03
C LEU A 243 -13.05 7.87 30.53
N PRO A 244 -11.91 8.43 30.92
CA PRO A 244 -11.76 8.98 32.24
C PRO A 244 -12.70 10.21 32.46
N PRO A 245 -13.22 10.45 33.69
CA PRO A 245 -14.23 11.50 33.94
C PRO A 245 -13.84 12.88 33.39
N PHE A 246 -12.61 13.33 33.62
CA PHE A 246 -12.15 14.63 33.10
C PHE A 246 -12.25 14.74 31.56
N LEU A 247 -12.12 13.64 30.83
CA LEU A 247 -12.21 13.64 29.36
C LEU A 247 -13.67 13.67 28.89
N VAL A 248 -14.58 13.08 29.68
CA VAL A 248 -16.03 13.22 29.47
C VAL A 248 -16.44 14.68 29.61
N ASP A 249 -15.97 15.34 30.70
CA ASP A 249 -16.26 16.75 30.96
C ASP A 249 -15.68 17.64 29.84
N ALA A 250 -14.42 17.42 29.44
CA ALA A 250 -13.81 18.17 28.33
C ALA A 250 -14.55 17.99 26.99
N LEU A 251 -15.08 16.79 26.70
CA LEU A 251 -15.91 16.57 25.52
C LEU A 251 -17.26 17.27 25.63
N LYS A 252 -17.91 17.21 26.77
CA LYS A 252 -19.19 17.92 27.03
C LYS A 252 -18.98 19.44 26.87
N GLU A 253 -17.94 19.99 27.45
CA GLU A 253 -17.58 21.41 27.31
C GLU A 253 -17.34 21.77 25.85
N TYR A 254 -16.55 20.97 25.13
CA TYR A 254 -16.29 21.21 23.71
C TYR A 254 -17.58 21.17 22.88
N LEU A 255 -18.53 20.29 23.18
CA LEU A 255 -19.80 20.18 22.48
C LEU A 255 -20.70 21.41 22.70
N THR A 256 -20.54 22.17 23.78
CA THR A 256 -21.31 23.42 23.99
C THR A 256 -20.98 24.52 22.96
N HIS A 257 -19.86 24.40 22.24
CA HIS A 257 -19.50 25.34 21.18
C HIS A 257 -20.31 25.13 19.89
N PHE A 258 -21.10 24.08 19.80
CA PHE A 258 -21.93 23.78 18.62
C PHE A 258 -23.39 24.01 18.91
N TYR A 259 -24.06 24.71 17.99
CA TYR A 259 -25.50 24.88 18.06
C TYR A 259 -26.19 23.80 17.22
N ASP A 260 -27.23 23.14 17.77
CA ASP A 260 -28.11 22.16 17.08
C ASP A 260 -27.36 21.01 16.38
N MET A 261 -26.36 20.42 17.04
CA MET A 261 -25.61 19.29 16.51
C MET A 261 -26.49 18.04 16.43
N GLN A 262 -26.63 17.46 15.23
CA GLN A 262 -27.43 16.27 15.00
C GLN A 262 -26.65 14.99 15.38
N PRO A 263 -27.32 13.87 15.70
CA PRO A 263 -26.67 12.61 16.09
C PRO A 263 -25.61 12.11 15.11
N ASP A 264 -25.81 12.33 13.80
CA ASP A 264 -24.88 11.91 12.75
C ASP A 264 -23.78 12.92 12.42
N ASP A 265 -23.81 14.11 13.05
CA ASP A 265 -22.78 15.12 12.84
C ASP A 265 -21.47 14.70 13.49
N ARG A 266 -20.37 14.90 12.74
CA ARG A 266 -19.04 14.56 13.23
C ARG A 266 -18.56 15.57 14.27
N ILE A 267 -18.21 15.08 15.46
CA ILE A 267 -17.72 15.90 16.58
C ILE A 267 -16.46 16.69 16.17
N PHE A 268 -15.52 16.06 15.47
CA PHE A 268 -14.24 16.64 15.09
C PHE A 268 -14.16 17.04 13.62
N GLN A 269 -15.25 17.52 13.01
CA GLN A 269 -15.26 18.00 11.63
C GLN A 269 -14.19 19.06 11.33
N PRO A 270 -13.92 20.07 12.21
CA PRO A 270 -12.91 21.09 11.96
C PRO A 270 -11.47 20.58 12.02
N VAL A 271 -11.25 19.36 12.59
CA VAL A 271 -9.93 18.80 12.87
C VAL A 271 -9.42 18.03 11.65
N THR A 272 -8.44 18.59 10.95
CA THR A 272 -7.76 17.91 9.84
C THR A 272 -6.41 17.37 10.27
N GLN A 273 -5.91 16.36 9.54
CA GLN A 273 -4.57 15.81 9.78
C GLN A 273 -3.48 16.88 9.66
N SER A 274 -3.62 17.80 8.72
CA SER A 274 -2.67 18.92 8.52
C SER A 274 -2.65 19.86 9.73
N LYS A 275 -3.83 20.25 10.25
CA LYS A 275 -3.91 21.09 11.45
C LYS A 275 -3.23 20.44 12.65
N LEU A 276 -3.50 19.14 12.89
CA LEU A 276 -2.84 18.39 13.98
C LEU A 276 -1.31 18.31 13.79
N GLN A 277 -0.84 18.08 12.57
CA GLN A 277 0.61 18.04 12.29
C GLN A 277 1.27 19.40 12.52
N THR A 278 0.62 20.48 12.11
CA THR A 278 1.10 21.85 12.32
C THR A 278 1.14 22.19 13.80
N ALA A 279 0.09 21.86 14.55
CA ALA A 279 0.06 22.07 16.00
C ALA A 279 1.19 21.31 16.72
N ILE A 280 1.42 20.02 16.38
CA ILE A 280 2.55 19.25 16.92
C ILE A 280 3.88 19.93 16.60
N LYS A 281 4.07 20.37 15.35
CA LYS A 281 5.31 21.07 14.96
C LYS A 281 5.54 22.31 15.81
N ASN A 282 4.57 23.21 15.84
CA ASN A 282 4.68 24.48 16.56
C ASN A 282 4.83 24.29 18.07
N GLY A 283 4.06 23.37 18.67
CA GLY A 283 4.16 23.05 20.09
C GLY A 283 5.50 22.44 20.49
N CYS A 284 6.09 21.58 19.64
CA CYS A 284 7.44 21.05 19.89
C CYS A 284 8.51 22.13 19.78
N GLU A 285 8.40 23.04 18.80
CA GLU A 285 9.33 24.16 18.63
C GLU A 285 9.28 25.13 19.80
N SER A 286 8.09 25.41 20.37
CA SER A 286 7.94 26.33 21.51
C SER A 286 8.34 25.72 22.85
N THR A 287 8.19 24.41 23.05
CA THR A 287 8.44 23.74 24.32
C THR A 287 9.76 22.99 24.40
N GLY A 288 10.46 22.81 23.26
CA GLY A 288 11.70 22.04 23.18
C GLY A 288 11.52 20.51 23.34
N ILE A 289 10.29 20.03 23.39
CA ILE A 289 10.04 18.58 23.47
C ILE A 289 10.31 17.89 22.11
N LYS A 290 10.63 16.60 22.14
CA LYS A 290 10.88 15.82 20.92
C LYS A 290 9.63 15.78 20.03
N ARG A 291 9.84 15.96 18.72
CA ARG A 291 8.75 15.86 17.74
C ARG A 291 8.34 14.41 17.53
N ILE A 292 7.03 14.15 17.61
CA ILE A 292 6.43 12.86 17.29
C ILE A 292 5.43 12.98 16.14
N ARG A 293 5.03 11.85 15.56
CA ARG A 293 3.93 11.79 14.60
C ARG A 293 2.60 11.59 15.31
N ILE A 294 1.49 12.04 14.74
CA ILE A 294 0.15 11.89 15.33
C ILE A 294 -0.12 10.43 15.74
N HIS A 295 0.30 9.46 14.92
CA HIS A 295 0.10 8.05 15.25
C HIS A 295 0.88 7.58 16.49
N GLU A 296 1.94 8.27 16.84
CA GLU A 296 2.79 7.97 18.00
C GLU A 296 2.18 8.46 19.33
N LEU A 297 1.18 9.35 19.29
CA LEU A 297 0.33 9.69 20.44
C LEU A 297 -0.41 8.48 21.02
N ARG A 298 -0.61 7.46 20.22
CA ARG A 298 -1.34 6.24 20.60
C ARG A 298 -0.51 5.28 21.47
N HIS A 299 0.80 5.42 21.55
CA HIS A 299 1.68 4.46 22.21
C HIS A 299 1.85 4.60 23.73
N PRO A 300 1.62 5.77 24.37
CA PRO A 300 1.80 5.91 25.81
C PRO A 300 0.74 5.20 26.66
N TYR A 301 -0.41 4.85 26.10
CA TYR A 301 -1.46 4.18 26.84
C TYR A 301 -1.22 2.66 26.91
N VAL A 302 -0.19 2.26 27.63
CA VAL A 302 -0.17 0.97 28.34
C VAL A 302 -1.24 1.10 29.44
N LYS A 303 -2.26 0.21 29.42
CA LYS A 303 -3.33 0.14 30.40
C LYS A 303 -2.81 0.54 31.79
N PRO A 304 -3.48 1.44 32.53
CA PRO A 304 -3.18 1.55 33.92
C PRO A 304 -3.37 0.16 34.50
N THR A 305 -2.28 -0.44 34.94
CA THR A 305 -2.35 -1.53 35.91
C THR A 305 -3.19 -0.99 37.04
N THR A 306 -4.35 -1.60 37.26
CA THR A 306 -5.21 -1.40 38.43
C THR A 306 -4.48 -1.81 39.71
N LYS A 307 -3.39 -1.14 40.00
CA LYS A 307 -2.70 -1.14 41.31
C LYS A 307 -2.15 0.25 41.49
N ASN A 308 -2.70 0.95 42.47
CA ASN A 308 -2.40 2.28 42.99
C ASN A 308 -3.18 3.46 42.34
N LEU A 309 -4.43 3.56 42.72
CA LEU A 309 -5.08 4.82 43.15
C LEU A 309 -5.50 4.67 44.61
#